data_fcc008637236021a4c6d298d20eafea4
#
_entry.id   fcc008637236021a4c6d298d20eafea4
#
_cell.length_a   1.000
_cell.length_b   1.000
_cell.length_c   1.000
_cell.angle_alpha   90.00
_cell.angle_beta   90.00
_cell.angle_gamma   90.00
#
_symmetry.space_group_name_H-M   'P 1'
#
loop_
_entity.id
_entity.type
_entity.pdbx_description
1 polymer ?
#
loop_
_entity_poly.entity_id
_entity_poly.type
_entity_poly.pdbx_seq_one_letter_code
_entity_poly.pdbx_strand_id
1 'polypeptide(L)'
;MIVLSVGMPRAGSGWHYNLINDLMMASGAADARVIREKYKLQKILTEVNCNISVLSARRLGMVSIPALLGNTFVIKAHSSPTTASRFLTSLGLLRVTYIYRDPRDAMLSAYDYGQRALAKGRPNAFSHL
;
A
#
# COMPACT_ATOMS: atom_id res chain seq x y z
N MET A 1 -4.37 12.48 8.24
CA MET A 1 -3.15 11.65 8.45
C MET A 1 -3.19 10.45 7.52
N ILE A 2 -2.07 10.07 6.94
CA ILE A 2 -1.92 8.89 6.12
C ILE A 2 -1.30 7.77 6.96
N VAL A 3 -1.91 6.59 6.96
CA VAL A 3 -1.30 5.36 7.50
C VAL A 3 -0.81 4.53 6.33
N LEU A 4 0.49 4.27 6.27
CA LEU A 4 1.13 3.51 5.20
C LEU A 4 1.37 2.07 5.65
N SER A 5 0.64 1.14 5.07
CA SER A 5 0.84 -0.30 5.24
C SER A 5 1.93 -0.77 4.27
N VAL A 6 3.09 -1.09 4.80
CA VAL A 6 4.27 -1.51 4.02
C VAL A 6 4.58 -2.98 4.26
N GLY A 7 5.03 -3.66 3.23
CA GLY A 7 5.52 -5.02 3.31
C GLY A 7 6.10 -5.47 1.99
N MET A 8 7.01 -6.45 2.04
CA MET A 8 7.50 -7.06 0.81
C MET A 8 6.38 -7.82 0.10
N PRO A 9 6.42 -7.96 -1.23
CA PRO A 9 5.48 -8.81 -1.95
C PRO A 9 5.44 -10.22 -1.38
N ARG A 10 4.23 -10.81 -1.31
CA ARG A 10 3.99 -12.16 -0.79
C ARG A 10 4.27 -12.38 0.71
N ALA A 11 4.55 -11.33 1.46
CA ALA A 11 4.69 -11.40 2.92
C ALA A 11 3.36 -11.24 3.70
N GLY A 12 2.23 -11.29 3.03
CA GLY A 12 0.92 -11.05 3.64
C GLY A 12 0.49 -9.57 3.62
N SER A 13 1.12 -8.76 2.78
CA SER A 13 0.88 -7.31 2.73
C SER A 13 -0.56 -6.92 2.36
N GLY A 14 -1.28 -7.76 1.59
CA GLY A 14 -2.70 -7.55 1.29
C GLY A 14 -3.57 -7.75 2.52
N TRP A 15 -3.34 -8.83 3.26
CA TRP A 15 -4.02 -9.08 4.54
C TRP A 15 -3.73 -7.98 5.56
N HIS A 16 -2.47 -7.60 5.70
CA HIS A 16 -2.04 -6.53 6.62
C HIS A 16 -2.72 -5.20 6.29
N TYR A 17 -2.78 -4.84 5.00
CA TYR A 17 -3.49 -3.64 4.56
C TYR A 17 -4.97 -3.68 4.97
N ASN A 18 -5.66 -4.78 4.68
CA ASN A 18 -7.09 -4.90 5.01
C ASN A 18 -7.32 -4.82 6.53
N LEU A 19 -6.50 -5.52 7.33
CA LEU A 19 -6.58 -5.46 8.79
C LEU A 19 -6.40 -4.04 9.32
N ILE A 20 -5.35 -3.33 8.87
CA ILE A 20 -5.10 -1.94 9.31
C ILE A 20 -6.22 -1.01 8.84
N ASN A 21 -6.68 -1.16 7.60
CA ASN A 21 -7.79 -0.35 7.09
C ASN A 21 -9.08 -0.56 7.90
N ASP A 22 -9.43 -1.80 8.19
CA ASP A 22 -10.64 -2.13 8.96
C ASP A 22 -10.56 -1.59 10.40
N LEU A 23 -9.40 -1.74 11.06
CA LEU A 23 -9.17 -1.20 12.39
C LEU A 23 -9.24 0.34 12.40
N MET A 24 -8.65 0.98 11.41
CA MET A 24 -8.68 2.44 11.30
C MET A 24 -10.08 2.96 10.99
N MET A 25 -10.83 2.30 10.11
CA MET A 25 -12.24 2.63 9.82
C MET A 25 -13.11 2.46 11.05
N ALA A 26 -12.91 1.40 11.83
CA ALA A 26 -13.62 1.20 13.10
C ALA A 26 -13.32 2.30 14.13
N SER A 27 -12.18 2.95 14.04
CA SER A 27 -11.81 4.13 14.87
C SER A 27 -12.22 5.47 14.28
N GLY A 28 -12.96 5.49 13.19
CA GLY A 28 -13.49 6.71 12.56
C GLY A 28 -12.70 7.24 11.37
N ALA A 29 -11.69 6.52 10.88
CA ALA A 29 -10.97 6.89 9.66
C ALA A 29 -11.83 6.65 8.40
N ALA A 30 -11.47 7.33 7.31
CA ALA A 30 -12.12 7.14 6.02
C ALA A 30 -11.60 5.89 5.31
N ASP A 31 -12.44 5.26 4.48
CA ASP A 31 -11.97 4.24 3.54
C ASP A 31 -11.11 4.90 2.46
N ALA A 32 -9.90 4.41 2.26
CA ALA A 32 -8.98 4.93 1.26
C ALA A 32 -9.54 4.83 -0.18
N ARG A 33 -10.42 3.87 -0.45
CA ARG A 33 -11.08 3.73 -1.76
C ARG A 33 -12.02 4.89 -2.03
N VAL A 34 -12.74 5.35 -1.02
CA VAL A 34 -13.60 6.55 -1.10
C VAL A 34 -12.75 7.81 -1.29
N ILE A 35 -11.65 7.94 -0.54
CA ILE A 35 -10.69 9.05 -0.71
C ILE A 35 -10.11 9.06 -2.12
N ARG A 36 -9.73 7.89 -2.64
CA ARG A 36 -9.20 7.72 -4.00
C ARG A 36 -10.16 8.28 -5.07
N GLU A 37 -11.43 7.96 -4.96
CA GLU A 37 -12.46 8.44 -5.92
C GLU A 37 -12.74 9.95 -5.72
N LYS A 38 -12.97 10.37 -4.49
CA LYS A 38 -13.31 11.76 -4.16
C LYS A 38 -12.24 12.76 -4.60
N TYR A 39 -10.96 12.41 -4.44
CA TYR A 39 -9.83 13.27 -4.77
C TYR A 39 -9.14 12.95 -6.10
N LYS A 40 -9.76 12.09 -6.92
CA LYS A 40 -9.27 11.72 -8.28
C LYS A 40 -7.84 11.17 -8.27
N LEU A 41 -7.56 10.28 -7.31
CA LEU A 41 -6.25 9.66 -7.13
C LEU A 41 -6.07 8.33 -7.88
N GLN A 42 -6.93 8.03 -8.86
CA GLN A 42 -6.94 6.76 -9.60
C GLN A 42 -5.64 6.48 -10.36
N LYS A 43 -4.90 7.53 -10.75
CA LYS A 43 -3.59 7.40 -11.41
C LYS A 43 -2.44 7.09 -10.46
N ILE A 44 -2.66 7.22 -9.15
CA ILE A 44 -1.64 7.10 -8.10
C ILE A 44 -1.87 5.88 -7.23
N LEU A 45 -3.12 5.62 -6.87
CA LEU A 45 -3.54 4.53 -6.01
C LEU A 45 -4.30 3.47 -6.81
N THR A 46 -3.96 2.20 -6.62
CA THR A 46 -4.68 1.09 -7.24
C THR A 46 -6.09 0.94 -6.66
N GLU A 47 -6.98 0.29 -7.39
CA GLU A 47 -8.40 0.19 -7.05
C GLU A 47 -8.66 -0.64 -5.79
N VAL A 48 -8.06 -1.82 -5.68
CA VAL A 48 -8.43 -2.79 -4.64
C VAL A 48 -7.84 -2.45 -3.27
N ASN A 49 -6.56 -2.15 -3.20
CA ASN A 49 -5.82 -1.99 -1.94
C ASN A 49 -5.06 -0.66 -1.84
N CYS A 50 -5.45 0.31 -2.67
CA CYS A 50 -4.86 1.65 -2.69
C CYS A 50 -3.32 1.64 -2.62
N ASN A 51 -2.71 0.75 -3.42
CA ASN A 51 -1.26 0.63 -3.48
C ASN A 51 -0.66 1.80 -4.25
N ILE A 52 0.27 2.50 -3.59
CA ILE A 52 1.11 3.51 -4.23
C ILE A 52 2.43 2.85 -4.67
N SER A 53 2.65 2.78 -5.97
CA SER A 53 3.79 2.02 -6.50
C SER A 53 5.15 2.63 -6.15
N VAL A 54 5.23 3.95 -6.04
CA VAL A 54 6.46 4.69 -5.72
C VAL A 54 6.14 5.83 -4.75
N LEU A 55 6.95 5.98 -3.71
CA LEU A 55 6.84 7.06 -2.72
C LEU A 55 7.56 8.34 -3.17
N SER A 56 7.32 8.77 -4.42
CA SER A 56 7.90 10.02 -4.94
C SER A 56 7.26 11.24 -4.28
N ALA A 57 8.00 12.35 -4.23
CA ALA A 57 7.53 13.62 -3.67
C ALA A 57 6.22 14.09 -4.33
N ARG A 58 6.11 13.96 -5.66
CA ARG A 58 4.89 14.31 -6.40
C ARG A 58 3.68 13.48 -5.97
N ARG A 59 3.82 12.15 -5.92
CA ARG A 59 2.72 11.25 -5.55
C ARG A 59 2.31 11.42 -4.10
N LEU A 60 3.28 11.48 -3.19
CA LEU A 60 3.03 11.74 -1.78
C LEU A 60 2.40 13.12 -1.55
N GLY A 61 2.84 14.15 -2.28
CA GLY A 61 2.22 15.47 -2.24
C GLY A 61 0.74 15.42 -2.59
N MET A 62 0.38 14.74 -3.68
CA MET A 62 -1.03 14.60 -4.08
C MET A 62 -1.87 13.80 -3.07
N VAL A 63 -1.33 12.72 -2.53
CA VAL A 63 -2.00 11.89 -1.51
C VAL A 63 -2.08 12.63 -0.16
N SER A 64 -1.20 13.59 0.09
CA SER A 64 -1.25 14.40 1.32
C SER A 64 -2.37 15.43 1.33
N ILE A 65 -2.91 15.83 0.19
CA ILE A 65 -4.01 16.82 0.11
C ILE A 65 -5.21 16.39 0.96
N PRO A 66 -5.81 15.19 0.79
CA PRO A 66 -6.89 14.75 1.65
C PRO A 66 -6.53 14.69 3.13
N ALA A 67 -5.28 14.31 3.45
CA ALA A 67 -4.81 14.24 4.84
C ALA A 67 -4.72 15.63 5.49
N LEU A 68 -4.24 16.63 4.75
CA LEU A 68 -4.20 18.02 5.19
C LEU A 68 -5.61 18.63 5.37
N LEU A 69 -6.59 18.11 4.64
CA LEU A 69 -8.01 18.47 4.78
C LEU A 69 -8.72 17.71 5.91
N GLY A 70 -7.97 17.05 6.79
CA GLY A 70 -8.50 16.41 7.99
C GLY A 70 -8.89 14.93 7.85
N ASN A 71 -8.68 14.31 6.68
CA ASN A 71 -8.97 12.89 6.52
C ASN A 71 -7.83 12.02 7.05
N THR A 72 -8.19 10.91 7.69
CA THR A 72 -7.27 9.82 8.03
C THR A 72 -7.66 8.60 7.22
N PHE A 73 -6.71 7.97 6.54
CA PHE A 73 -6.95 6.81 5.68
C PHE A 73 -5.67 5.98 5.51
N VAL A 74 -5.84 4.73 5.08
CA VAL A 74 -4.77 3.75 4.94
C VAL A 74 -4.45 3.51 3.47
N ILE A 75 -3.18 3.62 3.09
CA ILE A 75 -2.69 3.22 1.77
C ILE A 75 -1.63 2.13 1.91
N LYS A 76 -1.33 1.44 0.82
CA LYS A 76 -0.36 0.35 0.77
C LYS A 76 0.86 0.73 -0.06
N ALA A 77 2.02 0.20 0.29
CA ALA A 77 3.23 0.30 -0.52
C ALA A 77 4.11 -0.95 -0.43
N HIS A 78 4.92 -1.14 -1.45
CA HIS A 78 6.00 -2.13 -1.48
C HIS A 78 7.37 -1.48 -1.69
N SER A 79 7.42 -0.16 -1.75
CA SER A 79 8.63 0.60 -2.04
C SER A 79 9.43 0.94 -0.78
N SER A 80 10.72 1.15 -0.97
CA SER A 80 11.63 1.64 0.07
C SER A 80 11.27 3.07 0.51
N PRO A 81 11.64 3.46 1.74
CA PRO A 81 11.44 4.83 2.19
C PRO A 81 12.24 5.82 1.34
N THR A 82 11.62 6.95 1.07
CA THR A 82 12.21 8.07 0.33
C THR A 82 12.40 9.27 1.25
N THR A 83 13.16 10.28 0.82
CA THR A 83 13.30 11.55 1.55
C THR A 83 11.94 12.19 1.80
N ALA A 84 11.05 12.18 0.79
CA ALA A 84 9.71 12.72 0.92
C ALA A 84 8.86 11.97 1.97
N SER A 85 8.92 10.63 2.00
CA SER A 85 8.19 9.85 3.01
C SER A 85 8.73 10.10 4.43
N ARG A 86 10.04 10.21 4.59
CA ARG A 86 10.68 10.56 5.87
C ARG A 86 10.26 11.96 6.35
N PHE A 87 10.22 12.91 5.44
CA PHE A 87 9.76 14.27 5.74
C PHE A 87 8.30 14.29 6.22
N LEU A 88 7.39 13.61 5.52
CA LEU A 88 5.99 13.53 5.94
C LEU A 88 5.83 12.81 7.29
N THR A 89 6.68 11.82 7.56
CA THR A 89 6.70 11.12 8.86
C THR A 89 7.14 12.06 9.97
N SER A 90 8.17 12.88 9.74
CA SER A 90 8.63 13.87 10.72
C SER A 90 7.59 14.95 11.03
N LEU A 91 6.73 15.27 10.06
CA LEU A 91 5.60 16.19 10.24
C LEU A 91 4.36 15.54 10.91
N GLY A 92 4.40 14.24 11.18
CA GLY A 92 3.25 13.51 11.73
C GLY A 92 2.10 13.29 10.74
N LEU A 93 2.27 13.61 9.45
CA LEU A 93 1.28 13.41 8.40
C LEU A 93 1.28 11.98 7.85
N LEU A 94 2.38 11.25 8.01
CA LEU A 94 2.54 9.86 7.57
C LEU A 94 2.96 9.00 8.77
N ARG A 95 2.24 7.91 9.00
CA ARG A 95 2.62 6.86 9.93
C ARG A 95 2.78 5.55 9.18
N VAL A 96 3.81 4.80 9.52
CA VAL A 96 4.16 3.57 8.79
C VAL A 96 3.93 2.37 9.69
N THR A 97 3.23 1.37 9.15
CA THR A 97 3.13 0.02 9.70
C THR A 97 3.83 -0.93 8.75
N TYR A 98 4.54 -1.91 9.27
CA TYR A 98 5.33 -2.81 8.45
C TYR A 98 5.04 -4.27 8.80
N ILE A 99 4.82 -5.09 7.77
CA ILE A 99 4.75 -6.55 7.90
C ILE A 99 5.96 -7.17 7.21
N TYR A 100 6.58 -8.12 7.88
CA TYR A 100 7.66 -8.92 7.32
C TYR A 100 7.37 -10.41 7.46
N ARG A 101 8.03 -11.20 6.64
CA ARG A 101 7.97 -12.65 6.62
C ARG A 101 9.37 -13.20 6.31
N ASP A 102 9.65 -14.43 6.67
CA ASP A 102 10.89 -15.10 6.22
C ASP A 102 11.00 -14.99 4.69
N PRO A 103 12.09 -14.43 4.16
CA PRO A 103 12.25 -14.24 2.71
C PRO A 103 12.13 -15.54 1.92
N ARG A 104 12.56 -16.67 2.49
CA ARG A 104 12.45 -18.00 1.85
C ARG A 104 10.99 -18.39 1.65
N ASP A 105 10.17 -18.22 2.67
CA ASP A 105 8.72 -18.48 2.59
C ASP A 105 8.02 -17.52 1.61
N ALA A 106 8.43 -16.26 1.60
CA ALA A 106 7.89 -15.28 0.66
C ALA A 106 8.26 -15.63 -0.80
N MET A 107 9.49 -16.12 -1.04
CA MET A 107 9.92 -16.59 -2.35
C MET A 107 9.15 -17.82 -2.82
N LEU A 108 8.96 -18.82 -1.95
CA LEU A 108 8.15 -19.99 -2.27
C LEU A 108 6.71 -19.59 -2.62
N SER A 109 6.13 -18.70 -1.82
CA SER A 109 4.79 -18.15 -2.11
C SER A 109 4.73 -17.36 -3.42
N ALA A 110 5.79 -16.66 -3.79
CA ALA A 110 5.89 -15.94 -5.06
C ALA A 110 5.97 -16.91 -6.24
N TYR A 111 6.80 -17.93 -6.11
CA TYR A 111 6.91 -19.00 -7.11
C TYR A 111 5.57 -19.70 -7.35
N ASP A 112 4.93 -20.21 -6.31
CA ASP A 112 3.62 -20.86 -6.42
C ASP A 112 2.57 -19.96 -7.06
N TYR A 113 2.56 -18.68 -6.70
CA TYR A 113 1.64 -17.70 -7.28
C TYR A 113 1.91 -17.48 -8.77
N GLY A 114 3.18 -17.42 -9.17
CA GLY A 114 3.60 -17.33 -10.56
C GLY A 114 3.17 -18.55 -11.37
N GLN A 115 3.41 -19.76 -10.86
CA GLN A 115 3.02 -21.01 -11.52
C GLN A 115 1.50 -21.15 -11.70
N ARG A 116 0.72 -20.77 -10.68
CA ARG A 116 -0.74 -20.75 -10.79
C ARG A 116 -1.24 -19.75 -11.82
N ALA A 117 -0.57 -18.62 -11.97
CA ALA A 117 -0.89 -17.61 -12.97
C ALA A 117 -0.61 -18.11 -14.39
N LEU A 118 0.53 -18.80 -14.60
CA LEU A 118 0.86 -19.46 -15.86
C LEU A 118 -0.18 -20.52 -16.22
N ALA A 119 -0.53 -21.39 -15.28
CA ALA A 119 -1.54 -22.44 -15.49
C ALA A 119 -2.92 -21.88 -15.89
N LYS A 120 -3.25 -20.65 -15.47
CA LYS A 120 -4.48 -19.94 -15.83
C LYS A 120 -4.34 -19.08 -17.08
N GLY A 121 -3.21 -19.14 -17.79
CA GLY A 121 -2.94 -18.32 -18.97
C GLY A 121 -2.87 -16.80 -18.70
N ARG A 122 -2.60 -16.39 -17.45
CA ARG A 122 -2.50 -14.99 -17.01
C ARG A 122 -1.17 -14.74 -16.31
N PRO A 123 -0.04 -14.71 -17.06
CA PRO A 123 1.27 -14.52 -16.47
C PRO A 123 1.35 -13.21 -15.69
N ASN A 124 2.12 -13.21 -14.62
CA ASN A 124 2.38 -12.06 -13.77
C ASN A 124 3.89 -11.88 -13.53
N ALA A 125 4.28 -10.90 -12.73
CA ALA A 125 5.68 -10.60 -12.44
C ALA A 125 6.48 -11.77 -11.80
N PHE A 126 5.81 -12.76 -11.24
CA PHE A 126 6.44 -13.93 -10.59
C PHE A 126 6.41 -15.19 -11.47
N SER A 127 5.87 -15.13 -12.66
CA SER A 127 5.70 -16.29 -13.55
C SER A 127 7.02 -16.80 -14.13
N HIS A 128 8.08 -16.04 -14.03
CA HIS A 128 9.42 -16.36 -14.54
C HIS A 128 10.45 -16.63 -13.44
N LEU A 129 10.00 -16.87 -12.23
CA LEU A 129 10.90 -17.25 -11.10
C LEU A 129 11.45 -18.67 -11.24
#